data_6d5f57ed3db99f9d62ef8ebfd2cf3bea
#
_entry.id   6d5f57ed3db99f9d62ef8ebfd2cf3bea
#
_cell.length_a   1.000
_cell.length_b   1.000
_cell.length_c   1.000
_cell.angle_alpha   90.00
_cell.angle_beta   90.00
_cell.angle_gamma   90.00
#
_symmetry.space_group_name_H-M   'P 1'
#
loop_
_entity.id
_entity.type
_entity.pdbx_description
1 polymer ?
#
loop_
_entity_poly.entity_id
_entity_poly.type
_entity_poly.pdbx_seq_one_letter_code
_entity_poly.pdbx_strand_id
1 'polypeptide(L)'
;MGYQMVRVETPLYRTGMLLVLVLVLVCGAAVIPSQSAFAAGGSLTVSVRDEADEQPVITRMVLERAEKPGRRVTVRKTVPAGVGLVLDRSAEFSLPDGQYLFSMIRGPEYRIITGNFSLERTSLDDHSVALPRMVEMLQEGWTSGDCCVPPSPYSLPLRMASEDLHLATVLGRMDAKPIAGRAADEPPENDPSWINENATHEGGLVFYRHEASNDLDANDPERKEAEGEGGDGRKSLLPVERMVKLGSQDDVKIAVENPFAWQLPVWLASGKVDGVFLLGDWLRLDRRVLSITDGRGPPGAGKVGNKAIGRWAEKIYWNMLDAGFRIPPLAGTGDQGRQTPVGYNRLYVGKPPRDYNGGPLKATRVESELEWWNAAWKGQSVATNGPLLRPMLGGQLPGHVFKARPGEVLVLQAELQLAVRDPVEYLEVIHNGKVHYSARLDEFAAAGGVLPPVNAKESGWVTIRVVTLYEDHFRAAMSAPWYIEFEGQPRVTHKSVEFFRQWLSDYEDRLKQLPAAELQSHVPFVRAARKFWTRKAEQVTPN
;
A
#
# COMPACT_ATOMS: atom_id res chain seq x y z
N MET A 1 47.83 -16.85 20.51
CA MET A 1 47.21 -18.14 20.79
C MET A 1 46.11 -18.29 19.75
N GLY A 2 46.22 -18.88 18.59
CA GLY A 2 47.01 -19.98 18.07
C GLY A 2 46.27 -21.28 18.21
N TYR A 3 45.56 -21.73 17.14
CA TYR A 3 45.32 -23.13 16.81
C TYR A 3 44.56 -23.13 15.46
N GLN A 4 45.17 -23.47 14.41
CA GLN A 4 45.64 -24.69 13.76
C GLN A 4 44.52 -25.39 12.95
N MET A 5 44.71 -25.28 11.64
CA MET A 5 44.06 -26.10 10.59
C MET A 5 44.57 -27.53 10.69
N VAL A 6 43.66 -28.48 10.41
CA VAL A 6 44.04 -29.85 10.00
C VAL A 6 43.42 -30.14 8.65
N ARG A 7 44.32 -30.36 7.70
CA ARG A 7 44.14 -30.83 6.33
C ARG A 7 44.31 -32.33 6.38
N VAL A 8 43.38 -33.12 5.78
CA VAL A 8 43.68 -34.54 5.47
C VAL A 8 43.36 -34.80 4.00
N GLU A 9 44.39 -35.30 3.37
CA GLU A 9 44.53 -35.61 1.95
C GLU A 9 43.90 -36.97 1.59
N THR A 10 43.50 -37.08 0.31
CA THR A 10 43.12 -38.33 -0.41
C THR A 10 44.32 -39.24 -0.63
N PRO A 11 44.09 -40.53 -0.95
CA PRO A 11 44.76 -41.09 -2.13
C PRO A 11 43.87 -41.82 -3.15
N LEU A 12 44.24 -41.60 -4.40
CA LEU A 12 43.91 -42.36 -5.58
C LEU A 12 44.50 -43.77 -5.54
N TYR A 13 43.80 -44.80 -6.01
CA TYR A 13 44.41 -45.91 -6.77
C TYR A 13 43.43 -46.48 -7.83
N ARG A 14 43.93 -46.71 -8.87
CA ARG A 14 43.96 -47.12 -10.25
C ARG A 14 43.46 -48.54 -10.48
N THR A 15 42.71 -48.66 -11.58
CA THR A 15 42.71 -49.69 -12.65
C THR A 15 42.50 -51.17 -12.33
N GLY A 16 41.56 -51.77 -13.09
CA GLY A 16 41.43 -53.20 -13.35
C GLY A 16 40.27 -53.49 -14.30
N MET A 17 40.62 -53.74 -15.55
CA MET A 17 39.78 -54.12 -16.69
C MET A 17 39.62 -55.65 -16.69
N LEU A 18 38.46 -56.22 -16.95
CA LEU A 18 38.18 -57.28 -17.94
C LEU A 18 36.98 -58.21 -17.62
N LEU A 19 36.22 -58.41 -18.65
CA LEU A 19 35.54 -59.59 -19.19
C LEU A 19 34.13 -59.97 -18.70
N VAL A 20 33.21 -59.67 -19.56
CA VAL A 20 32.13 -60.45 -20.22
C VAL A 20 31.79 -61.80 -19.57
N LEU A 21 30.54 -61.94 -19.13
CA LEU A 21 29.75 -63.17 -19.35
C LEU A 21 28.26 -62.88 -19.48
N VAL A 22 27.70 -63.21 -20.64
CA VAL A 22 26.26 -63.17 -20.95
C VAL A 22 25.58 -64.28 -20.20
N LEU A 23 24.60 -63.97 -19.36
CA LEU A 23 23.62 -65.00 -18.94
C LEU A 23 22.23 -64.35 -19.04
N VAL A 24 21.50 -64.76 -20.08
CA VAL A 24 20.08 -64.50 -20.27
C VAL A 24 19.31 -65.36 -19.27
N LEU A 25 18.76 -64.73 -18.26
CA LEU A 25 17.74 -65.31 -17.41
C LEU A 25 16.48 -64.44 -17.55
N VAL A 26 15.52 -65.03 -18.32
CA VAL A 26 14.15 -64.53 -18.40
C VAL A 26 13.49 -64.71 -17.03
N CYS A 27 13.51 -63.74 -16.19
CA CYS A 27 12.58 -63.61 -15.04
C CYS A 27 11.55 -62.56 -15.37
N GLY A 28 10.32 -63.00 -15.56
CA GLY A 28 9.17 -62.13 -15.68
C GLY A 28 9.04 -61.25 -14.45
N ALA A 29 9.54 -60.04 -14.54
CA ALA A 29 9.24 -58.98 -13.57
C ALA A 29 7.82 -58.52 -13.84
N ALA A 30 6.89 -58.98 -13.01
CA ALA A 30 5.60 -58.35 -12.87
C ALA A 30 5.87 -56.85 -12.55
N VAL A 31 5.57 -55.98 -13.52
CA VAL A 31 5.50 -54.53 -13.28
C VAL A 31 4.35 -54.34 -12.31
N ILE A 32 4.66 -54.32 -11.03
CA ILE A 32 3.77 -53.76 -10.02
C ILE A 32 3.73 -52.29 -10.33
N PRO A 33 2.57 -51.72 -10.79
CA PRO A 33 2.47 -50.27 -10.86
C PRO A 33 2.74 -49.76 -9.45
N SER A 34 3.79 -48.97 -9.27
CA SER A 34 3.98 -48.20 -8.09
C SER A 34 2.77 -47.27 -8.00
N GLN A 35 1.72 -47.72 -7.34
CA GLN A 35 0.71 -46.83 -6.82
C GLN A 35 1.49 -45.87 -5.93
N SER A 36 1.72 -44.64 -6.46
CA SER A 36 2.03 -43.50 -5.62
C SER A 36 0.95 -43.53 -4.55
N ALA A 37 1.33 -43.93 -3.36
CA ALA A 37 0.49 -43.83 -2.19
C ALA A 37 0.19 -42.33 -2.03
N PHE A 38 -0.91 -41.86 -2.63
CA PHE A 38 -1.53 -40.64 -2.20
C PHE A 38 -1.78 -40.87 -0.71
N ALA A 39 -1.09 -40.13 0.12
CA ALA A 39 -1.41 -40.10 1.53
C ALA A 39 -2.91 -39.81 1.60
N ALA A 40 -3.68 -40.82 1.98
CA ALA A 40 -5.12 -40.68 2.15
C ALA A 40 -5.32 -39.70 3.33
N GLY A 41 -5.56 -38.45 3.01
CA GLY A 41 -5.91 -37.39 3.97
C GLY A 41 -7.42 -37.31 4.10
N GLY A 42 -7.90 -36.60 5.12
CA GLY A 42 -9.29 -36.18 5.22
C GLY A 42 -9.63 -35.09 4.19
N SER A 43 -10.91 -34.95 3.88
CA SER A 43 -11.45 -33.83 3.10
C SER A 43 -12.26 -32.91 4.00
N LEU A 44 -12.07 -31.61 3.81
CA LEU A 44 -12.77 -30.56 4.52
C LEU A 44 -13.38 -29.58 3.51
N THR A 45 -14.69 -29.42 3.54
CA THR A 45 -15.38 -28.35 2.83
C THR A 45 -15.55 -27.16 3.78
N VAL A 46 -15.09 -26.01 3.34
CA VAL A 46 -15.28 -24.75 4.08
C VAL A 46 -16.10 -23.78 3.25
N SER A 47 -17.22 -23.32 3.79
CA SER A 47 -18.06 -22.25 3.20
C SER A 47 -18.00 -20.99 4.06
N VAL A 48 -18.05 -19.81 3.41
CA VAL A 48 -17.97 -18.51 4.10
C VAL A 48 -19.11 -17.62 3.63
N ARG A 49 -19.75 -16.95 4.59
CA ARG A 49 -20.85 -16.02 4.34
C ARG A 49 -20.71 -14.76 5.18
N ASP A 50 -21.32 -13.68 4.73
CA ASP A 50 -21.52 -12.49 5.56
C ASP A 50 -22.52 -12.84 6.68
N GLU A 51 -22.30 -12.36 7.89
CA GLU A 51 -23.19 -12.66 9.03
C GLU A 51 -24.54 -11.91 8.93
N ALA A 52 -24.55 -10.73 8.29
CA ALA A 52 -25.71 -9.85 8.30
C ALA A 52 -26.78 -10.27 7.28
N ASP A 53 -26.38 -10.67 6.07
CA ASP A 53 -27.28 -10.97 4.96
C ASP A 53 -27.21 -12.43 4.49
N GLU A 54 -26.38 -13.25 5.14
CA GLU A 54 -26.18 -14.69 4.86
C GLU A 54 -25.63 -14.96 3.43
N GLN A 55 -25.19 -13.93 2.69
CA GLN A 55 -24.68 -14.11 1.34
C GLN A 55 -23.27 -14.72 1.35
N PRO A 56 -22.98 -15.65 0.43
CA PRO A 56 -21.64 -16.21 0.28
C PRO A 56 -20.63 -15.13 -0.10
N VAL A 57 -19.50 -15.09 0.59
CA VAL A 57 -18.45 -14.07 0.36
C VAL A 57 -17.10 -14.69 0.06
N ILE A 58 -16.32 -13.98 -0.76
CA ILE A 58 -14.91 -14.31 -1.04
C ILE A 58 -14.07 -13.75 0.10
N THR A 59 -13.18 -14.57 0.67
CA THR A 59 -12.35 -14.17 1.81
C THR A 59 -10.94 -14.69 1.68
N ARG A 60 -10.03 -14.17 2.47
CA ARG A 60 -8.68 -14.70 2.62
C ARG A 60 -8.61 -15.62 3.84
N MET A 61 -8.14 -16.84 3.61
CA MET A 61 -7.90 -17.83 4.65
C MET A 61 -6.40 -17.98 4.91
N VAL A 62 -6.00 -17.88 6.17
CA VAL A 62 -4.66 -18.28 6.63
C VAL A 62 -4.81 -19.61 7.32
N LEU A 63 -4.03 -20.61 6.92
CA LEU A 63 -4.09 -21.97 7.43
C LEU A 63 -2.71 -22.40 7.95
N GLU A 64 -2.68 -22.90 9.19
CA GLU A 64 -1.45 -23.33 9.86
C GLU A 64 -1.67 -24.69 10.51
N ARG A 65 -0.58 -25.46 10.72
CA ARG A 65 -0.64 -26.64 11.57
C ARG A 65 -0.51 -26.25 13.03
N ALA A 66 -1.40 -26.76 13.88
CA ALA A 66 -1.39 -26.48 15.33
C ALA A 66 -0.07 -26.91 15.99
N GLU A 67 0.55 -28.00 15.54
CA GLU A 67 1.84 -28.50 16.04
C GLU A 67 3.04 -27.60 15.68
N LYS A 68 2.88 -26.74 14.68
CA LYS A 68 3.93 -25.84 14.18
C LYS A 68 3.34 -24.45 13.90
N PRO A 69 2.98 -23.69 14.94
CA PRO A 69 2.44 -22.34 14.78
C PRO A 69 3.38 -21.45 13.97
N GLY A 70 2.82 -20.65 13.07
CA GLY A 70 3.57 -19.82 12.12
C GLY A 70 4.05 -20.54 10.86
N ARG A 71 3.93 -21.88 10.80
CA ARG A 71 4.18 -22.62 9.56
C ARG A 71 2.89 -22.81 8.77
N ARG A 72 2.78 -22.02 7.71
CA ARG A 72 1.61 -22.01 6.82
C ARG A 72 1.48 -23.30 6.02
N VAL A 73 0.24 -23.68 5.79
CA VAL A 73 -0.12 -24.80 4.93
C VAL A 73 -0.41 -24.26 3.53
N THR A 74 0.33 -24.78 2.54
CA THR A 74 0.06 -24.47 1.14
C THR A 74 -0.97 -25.44 0.60
N VAL A 75 -2.06 -24.92 0.06
CA VAL A 75 -3.11 -25.70 -0.60
C VAL A 75 -2.93 -25.58 -2.11
N ARG A 76 -2.94 -26.70 -2.80
CA ARG A 76 -2.81 -26.71 -4.26
C ARG A 76 -4.07 -26.16 -4.93
N LYS A 77 -3.90 -25.56 -6.11
CA LYS A 77 -5.00 -25.00 -6.94
C LYS A 77 -5.77 -23.85 -6.29
N THR A 78 -5.16 -23.15 -5.35
CA THR A 78 -5.72 -21.94 -4.76
C THR A 78 -4.97 -20.69 -5.23
N VAL A 79 -5.63 -19.54 -5.19
CA VAL A 79 -5.00 -18.25 -5.48
C VAL A 79 -4.32 -17.73 -4.20
N PRO A 80 -3.00 -17.49 -4.21
CA PRO A 80 -2.33 -16.89 -3.07
C PRO A 80 -2.78 -15.43 -2.85
N ALA A 81 -3.00 -15.08 -1.58
CA ALA A 81 -3.31 -13.70 -1.18
C ALA A 81 -2.48 -13.35 0.06
N GLY A 82 -1.33 -12.71 -0.14
CA GLY A 82 -0.40 -12.39 0.93
C GLY A 82 0.00 -13.63 1.73
N VAL A 83 -0.19 -13.58 3.03
CA VAL A 83 0.13 -14.68 3.94
C VAL A 83 -0.89 -15.82 3.94
N GLY A 84 -1.89 -15.77 3.08
CA GLY A 84 -2.97 -16.77 2.98
C GLY A 84 -3.30 -17.15 1.56
N LEU A 85 -4.47 -17.68 1.39
CA LEU A 85 -5.07 -18.07 0.12
C LEU A 85 -6.47 -17.47 -0.01
N VAL A 86 -6.92 -17.26 -1.24
CA VAL A 86 -8.31 -16.88 -1.51
C VAL A 86 -9.19 -18.11 -1.35
N LEU A 87 -10.23 -17.98 -0.55
CA LEU A 87 -11.34 -18.89 -0.48
C LEU A 87 -12.52 -18.24 -1.21
N ASP A 88 -12.87 -18.77 -2.37
CA ASP A 88 -13.94 -18.26 -3.21
C ASP A 88 -15.27 -18.86 -2.76
N ARG A 89 -15.91 -18.22 -1.77
CA ARG A 89 -17.19 -18.59 -1.14
C ARG A 89 -17.19 -19.95 -0.47
N SER A 90 -16.74 -21.01 -1.17
CA SER A 90 -16.59 -22.35 -0.65
C SER A 90 -15.41 -23.05 -1.33
N ALA A 91 -14.70 -23.88 -0.58
CA ALA A 91 -13.62 -24.69 -1.12
C ALA A 91 -13.49 -26.03 -0.38
N GLU A 92 -13.14 -27.08 -1.15
CA GLU A 92 -12.81 -28.37 -0.60
C GLU A 92 -11.30 -28.53 -0.50
N PHE A 93 -10.83 -28.89 0.67
CA PHE A 93 -9.43 -29.10 0.98
C PHE A 93 -9.13 -30.57 1.26
N SER A 94 -8.21 -31.17 0.53
CA SER A 94 -7.62 -32.46 0.88
C SER A 94 -6.30 -32.20 1.61
N LEU A 95 -6.27 -32.48 2.91
CA LEU A 95 -5.14 -32.19 3.79
C LEU A 95 -4.70 -33.46 4.53
N PRO A 96 -3.41 -33.60 4.88
CA PRO A 96 -2.95 -34.69 5.75
C PRO A 96 -3.62 -34.64 7.12
N ASP A 97 -3.72 -35.82 7.76
CA ASP A 97 -4.22 -35.93 9.13
C ASP A 97 -3.50 -34.96 10.07
N GLY A 98 -4.23 -34.42 11.03
CA GLY A 98 -3.68 -33.51 12.05
C GLY A 98 -4.62 -32.41 12.47
N GLN A 99 -4.11 -31.56 13.37
CA GLN A 99 -4.82 -30.39 13.86
C GLN A 99 -4.38 -29.14 13.11
N TYR A 100 -5.34 -28.30 12.78
CA TYR A 100 -5.15 -27.08 12.02
C TYR A 100 -5.73 -25.88 12.73
N LEU A 101 -5.05 -24.75 12.60
CA LEU A 101 -5.54 -23.42 13.00
C LEU A 101 -5.86 -22.64 11.72
N PHE A 102 -6.94 -21.89 11.75
CA PHE A 102 -7.28 -21.02 10.64
C PHE A 102 -7.65 -19.61 11.10
N SER A 103 -7.47 -18.65 10.21
CA SER A 103 -8.00 -17.30 10.32
C SER A 103 -8.68 -16.94 9.02
N MET A 104 -9.92 -16.43 9.11
CA MET A 104 -10.68 -15.86 7.99
C MET A 104 -10.63 -14.35 8.09
N ILE A 105 -10.23 -13.70 7.00
CA ILE A 105 -9.97 -12.26 6.94
C ILE A 105 -10.57 -11.72 5.65
N ARG A 106 -11.40 -10.68 5.75
CA ARG A 106 -11.93 -9.97 4.58
C ARG A 106 -11.76 -8.45 4.80
N GLY A 107 -10.65 -7.90 4.32
CA GLY A 107 -10.33 -6.49 4.46
C GLY A 107 -10.40 -5.97 5.91
N PRO A 108 -10.36 -4.65 6.12
CA PRO A 108 -10.44 -4.05 7.45
C PRO A 108 -11.88 -3.85 7.95
N GLU A 109 -12.90 -4.00 7.11
CA GLU A 109 -14.31 -3.76 7.45
C GLU A 109 -14.95 -4.92 8.23
N TYR A 110 -14.33 -6.11 8.20
CA TYR A 110 -14.81 -7.31 8.87
C TYR A 110 -13.96 -7.66 10.09
N ARG A 111 -14.56 -8.33 11.07
CA ARG A 111 -13.82 -8.97 12.16
C ARG A 111 -13.04 -10.17 11.64
N ILE A 112 -11.89 -10.43 12.24
CA ILE A 112 -11.12 -11.64 11.95
C ILE A 112 -11.76 -12.78 12.74
N ILE A 113 -12.13 -13.87 12.07
CA ILE A 113 -12.58 -15.10 12.71
C ILE A 113 -11.42 -16.08 12.75
N THR A 114 -11.15 -16.60 13.92
CA THR A 114 -10.14 -17.62 14.13
C THR A 114 -10.79 -18.89 14.67
N GLY A 115 -10.25 -20.04 14.28
CA GLY A 115 -10.74 -21.32 14.74
C GLY A 115 -9.72 -22.43 14.55
N ASN A 116 -10.12 -23.64 14.90
CA ASN A 116 -9.34 -24.84 14.71
C ASN A 116 -10.25 -25.99 14.25
N PHE A 117 -9.64 -26.96 13.59
CA PHE A 117 -10.28 -28.22 13.23
C PHE A 117 -9.24 -29.35 13.24
N SER A 118 -9.72 -30.58 13.38
CA SER A 118 -8.91 -31.79 13.28
C SER A 118 -9.39 -32.60 12.10
N LEU A 119 -8.47 -33.06 11.25
CA LEU A 119 -8.75 -33.98 10.16
C LEU A 119 -8.19 -35.35 10.52
N GLU A 120 -9.01 -36.36 10.36
CA GLU A 120 -8.62 -37.77 10.46
C GLU A 120 -8.62 -38.39 9.06
N ARG A 121 -7.91 -39.47 8.91
CA ARG A 121 -7.86 -40.22 7.65
C ARG A 121 -9.29 -40.65 7.26
N THR A 122 -9.71 -40.28 6.05
CA THR A 122 -11.06 -40.52 5.52
C THR A 122 -12.21 -39.70 6.12
N SER A 123 -11.94 -38.70 6.98
CA SER A 123 -13.01 -37.78 7.39
C SER A 123 -13.50 -36.94 6.21
N LEU A 124 -14.81 -36.69 6.20
CA LEU A 124 -15.50 -35.78 5.30
C LEU A 124 -16.20 -34.77 6.18
N ASP A 125 -15.57 -33.62 6.39
CA ASP A 125 -16.08 -32.58 7.28
C ASP A 125 -16.59 -31.38 6.47
N ASP A 126 -17.62 -30.70 6.97
CA ASP A 126 -18.19 -29.48 6.42
C ASP A 126 -18.26 -28.40 7.51
N HIS A 127 -17.71 -27.23 7.22
CA HIS A 127 -17.73 -26.10 8.12
C HIS A 127 -18.23 -24.84 7.41
N SER A 128 -19.20 -24.16 8.02
CA SER A 128 -19.67 -22.85 7.58
C SER A 128 -19.19 -21.78 8.56
N VAL A 129 -18.57 -20.73 8.03
CA VAL A 129 -18.06 -19.60 8.81
C VAL A 129 -18.82 -18.33 8.43
N ALA A 130 -19.43 -17.69 9.42
CA ALA A 130 -20.05 -16.38 9.27
C ALA A 130 -19.03 -15.29 9.64
N LEU A 131 -18.88 -14.27 8.78
CA LEU A 131 -17.98 -13.14 8.98
C LEU A 131 -18.77 -11.91 9.44
N PRO A 132 -18.56 -11.42 10.69
CA PRO A 132 -19.19 -10.21 11.18
C PRO A 132 -18.58 -8.97 10.51
N ARG A 133 -19.41 -8.18 9.83
CA ARG A 133 -19.02 -6.85 9.33
C ARG A 133 -19.14 -5.81 10.45
N MET A 134 -18.14 -4.97 10.63
CA MET A 134 -18.14 -3.89 11.64
C MET A 134 -18.72 -2.60 11.08
N VAL A 135 -18.49 -2.34 9.81
CA VAL A 135 -18.93 -1.14 9.10
C VAL A 135 -18.97 -1.43 7.61
N GLU A 136 -19.89 -0.82 6.91
CA GLU A 136 -19.98 -0.88 5.45
C GLU A 136 -19.62 0.48 4.86
N MET A 137 -18.32 0.68 4.63
CA MET A 137 -17.76 1.96 4.19
C MET A 137 -18.37 2.42 2.87
N LEU A 138 -18.65 1.48 1.96
CA LEU A 138 -19.25 1.79 0.67
C LEU A 138 -20.66 2.41 0.80
N GLN A 139 -21.50 1.91 1.71
CA GLN A 139 -22.83 2.50 1.97
C GLN A 139 -22.74 3.85 2.68
N GLU A 140 -21.67 4.08 3.42
CA GLU A 140 -21.38 5.36 4.03
C GLU A 140 -20.70 6.36 3.07
N GLY A 141 -20.57 6.01 1.78
CA GLY A 141 -20.02 6.87 0.73
C GLY A 141 -18.50 6.85 0.59
N TRP A 142 -17.84 5.85 1.18
CA TRP A 142 -16.38 5.69 1.12
C TRP A 142 -15.98 4.46 0.32
N THR A 143 -15.22 4.64 -0.74
CA THR A 143 -14.80 3.57 -1.66
C THR A 143 -13.31 3.32 -1.54
N SER A 144 -12.91 2.08 -1.30
CA SER A 144 -11.53 1.69 -1.09
C SER A 144 -10.74 1.52 -2.39
N GLY A 145 -9.44 1.84 -2.35
CA GLY A 145 -8.51 1.60 -3.46
C GLY A 145 -7.08 1.38 -2.99
N ASP A 146 -6.32 0.58 -3.73
CA ASP A 146 -4.88 0.40 -3.62
C ASP A 146 -4.20 1.10 -4.80
N CYS A 147 -3.46 2.17 -4.51
CA CYS A 147 -2.86 3.01 -5.54
C CYS A 147 -1.58 2.43 -6.15
N CYS A 148 -1.08 1.30 -5.63
CA CYS A 148 0.21 0.76 -6.06
C CYS A 148 0.24 -0.76 -5.91
N VAL A 149 -0.14 -1.47 -6.97
CA VAL A 149 -0.15 -2.93 -7.03
C VAL A 149 0.81 -3.41 -8.11
N PRO A 150 1.92 -4.06 -7.76
CA PRO A 150 2.80 -4.66 -8.76
C PRO A 150 2.11 -5.78 -9.53
N PRO A 151 2.49 -6.03 -10.81
CA PRO A 151 1.96 -7.14 -11.59
C PRO A 151 2.13 -8.47 -10.89
N SER A 152 1.13 -9.34 -11.00
CA SER A 152 1.14 -10.67 -10.39
C SER A 152 0.54 -11.69 -11.36
N PRO A 153 1.05 -12.96 -11.39
CA PRO A 153 0.49 -14.01 -12.23
C PRO A 153 -0.83 -14.56 -11.68
N TYR A 154 -1.30 -14.09 -10.53
CA TYR A 154 -2.51 -14.57 -9.88
C TYR A 154 -3.68 -13.62 -10.10
N SER A 155 -4.90 -14.17 -10.14
CA SER A 155 -6.14 -13.41 -10.36
C SER A 155 -6.24 -12.21 -9.41
N LEU A 156 -6.17 -11.01 -9.97
CA LEU A 156 -6.32 -9.78 -9.20
C LEU A 156 -7.77 -9.56 -8.73
N PRO A 157 -8.82 -9.81 -9.55
CA PRO A 157 -10.21 -9.68 -9.09
C PRO A 157 -10.52 -10.53 -7.86
N LEU A 158 -10.09 -11.79 -7.82
CA LEU A 158 -10.30 -12.66 -6.65
C LEU A 158 -9.54 -12.16 -5.41
N ARG A 159 -8.33 -11.66 -5.59
CA ARG A 159 -7.53 -11.08 -4.51
C ARG A 159 -8.16 -9.79 -3.97
N MET A 160 -8.69 -8.94 -4.85
CA MET A 160 -9.43 -7.74 -4.46
C MET A 160 -10.70 -8.10 -3.69
N ALA A 161 -11.51 -9.02 -4.21
CA ALA A 161 -12.73 -9.47 -3.57
C ALA A 161 -12.47 -10.09 -2.19
N SER A 162 -11.35 -10.83 -2.02
CA SER A 162 -10.98 -11.41 -0.72
C SER A 162 -10.60 -10.37 0.34
N GLU A 163 -10.30 -9.15 -0.06
CA GLU A 163 -9.94 -8.04 0.81
C GLU A 163 -10.98 -6.91 0.82
N ASP A 164 -12.15 -7.11 0.20
CA ASP A 164 -13.19 -6.08 0.07
C ASP A 164 -12.63 -4.77 -0.52
N LEU A 165 -11.88 -4.89 -1.60
CA LEU A 165 -11.19 -3.80 -2.28
C LEU A 165 -11.87 -3.48 -3.61
N HIS A 166 -12.16 -2.18 -3.84
CA HIS A 166 -12.96 -1.73 -4.98
C HIS A 166 -12.12 -1.22 -6.16
N LEU A 167 -10.90 -0.70 -5.90
CA LEU A 167 -9.99 -0.24 -6.94
C LEU A 167 -8.58 -0.78 -6.69
N ALA A 168 -7.92 -1.24 -7.75
CA ALA A 168 -6.50 -1.55 -7.74
C ALA A 168 -5.80 -0.92 -8.95
N THR A 169 -4.70 -0.20 -8.71
CA THR A 169 -3.86 0.34 -9.77
C THR A 169 -2.62 -0.51 -9.95
N VAL A 170 -2.54 -1.18 -11.09
CA VAL A 170 -1.43 -2.06 -11.45
C VAL A 170 -0.30 -1.24 -12.07
N LEU A 171 0.92 -1.44 -11.57
CA LEU A 171 2.11 -0.77 -12.06
C LEU A 171 2.72 -1.53 -13.23
N GLY A 172 2.67 -0.91 -14.41
CA GLY A 172 3.18 -1.49 -15.65
C GLY A 172 2.21 -2.45 -16.31
N ARG A 173 2.49 -2.79 -17.57
CA ARG A 173 1.69 -3.76 -18.32
C ARG A 173 1.77 -5.12 -17.66
N MET A 174 0.62 -5.74 -17.44
CA MET A 174 0.55 -7.17 -17.18
C MET A 174 0.91 -7.93 -18.48
N ASP A 175 2.20 -8.10 -18.76
CA ASP A 175 2.69 -9.07 -19.75
C ASP A 175 2.47 -10.52 -19.27
N ALA A 176 1.60 -10.72 -18.30
CA ALA A 176 1.17 -12.02 -17.83
C ALA A 176 0.40 -12.68 -18.97
N LYS A 177 1.07 -13.58 -19.70
CA LYS A 177 0.37 -14.55 -20.53
C LYS A 177 -0.71 -15.17 -19.66
N PRO A 178 -1.99 -15.15 -20.08
CA PRO A 178 -3.05 -15.82 -19.33
C PRO A 178 -2.57 -17.24 -19.05
N ILE A 179 -2.63 -17.67 -17.80
CA ILE A 179 -2.37 -19.08 -17.47
C ILE A 179 -3.41 -19.85 -18.26
N ALA A 180 -2.96 -20.57 -19.31
CA ALA A 180 -3.84 -21.27 -20.21
C ALA A 180 -4.78 -22.16 -19.41
N GLY A 181 -6.10 -21.97 -19.54
CA GLY A 181 -7.15 -22.80 -18.96
C GLY A 181 -7.97 -22.17 -17.82
N ARG A 182 -7.74 -20.89 -17.45
CA ARG A 182 -8.67 -20.16 -16.56
C ARG A 182 -9.41 -19.11 -17.38
N ALA A 183 -10.74 -19.20 -17.40
CA ALA A 183 -11.58 -18.08 -17.81
C ALA A 183 -11.21 -16.85 -16.96
N ALA A 184 -11.19 -15.67 -17.55
CA ALA A 184 -11.11 -14.45 -16.78
C ALA A 184 -12.23 -14.52 -15.75
N ASP A 185 -11.86 -14.62 -14.46
CA ASP A 185 -12.85 -14.67 -13.40
C ASP A 185 -13.60 -13.33 -13.46
N GLU A 186 -14.85 -13.36 -13.85
CA GLU A 186 -15.69 -12.17 -13.84
C GLU A 186 -15.76 -11.65 -12.40
N PRO A 187 -15.58 -10.34 -12.18
CA PRO A 187 -15.76 -9.76 -10.86
C PRO A 187 -17.20 -10.06 -10.38
N PRO A 188 -17.41 -10.26 -9.07
CA PRO A 188 -18.74 -10.48 -8.53
C PRO A 188 -19.69 -9.35 -8.99
N GLU A 189 -20.86 -9.72 -9.51
CA GLU A 189 -21.80 -8.84 -10.24
C GLU A 189 -22.27 -7.59 -9.49
N ASN A 190 -22.07 -7.50 -8.17
CA ASN A 190 -22.72 -6.48 -7.32
C ASN A 190 -21.80 -5.44 -6.67
N ASP A 191 -20.47 -5.59 -6.73
CA ASP A 191 -19.54 -4.63 -6.14
C ASP A 191 -18.76 -3.88 -7.23
N PRO A 192 -18.62 -2.53 -7.13
CA PRO A 192 -17.75 -1.83 -8.05
C PRO A 192 -16.33 -2.38 -7.90
N SER A 193 -15.78 -2.92 -8.97
CA SER A 193 -14.41 -3.43 -9.01
C SER A 193 -13.72 -2.83 -10.23
N TRP A 194 -12.77 -1.92 -9.98
CA TRP A 194 -12.01 -1.25 -11.03
C TRP A 194 -10.54 -1.64 -10.97
N ILE A 195 -9.97 -1.95 -12.12
CA ILE A 195 -8.56 -2.22 -12.28
C ILE A 195 -7.99 -1.20 -13.27
N ASN A 196 -7.08 -0.34 -12.75
CA ASN A 196 -6.34 0.60 -13.57
C ASN A 196 -4.99 -0.01 -13.95
N GLU A 197 -4.72 -0.12 -15.25
CA GLU A 197 -3.44 -0.63 -15.80
C GLU A 197 -2.59 0.48 -16.44
N ASN A 198 -2.98 1.75 -16.30
CA ASN A 198 -2.35 2.89 -16.94
C ASN A 198 -1.36 3.62 -16.02
N ALA A 199 -0.72 2.91 -15.11
CA ALA A 199 0.29 3.48 -14.22
C ALA A 199 1.66 2.85 -14.46
N THR A 200 2.72 3.67 -14.38
CA THR A 200 4.11 3.21 -14.49
C THR A 200 4.92 3.68 -13.30
N HIS A 201 5.85 2.84 -12.83
CA HIS A 201 6.72 3.16 -11.71
C HIS A 201 8.16 3.35 -12.19
N GLU A 202 8.82 4.42 -11.75
CA GLU A 202 10.22 4.69 -12.07
C GLU A 202 10.89 5.49 -10.94
N GLY A 203 11.94 4.92 -10.38
CA GLY A 203 12.85 5.60 -9.45
C GLY A 203 12.20 6.22 -8.21
N GLY A 204 11.09 5.62 -7.71
CA GLY A 204 10.32 6.11 -6.55
C GLY A 204 9.20 7.10 -6.91
N LEU A 205 8.88 7.22 -8.19
CA LEU A 205 7.74 7.97 -8.71
C LEU A 205 6.75 7.02 -9.38
N VAL A 206 5.45 7.33 -9.28
CA VAL A 206 4.40 6.67 -10.06
C VAL A 206 3.73 7.71 -10.95
N PHE A 207 3.60 7.35 -12.23
CA PHE A 207 2.96 8.15 -13.26
C PHE A 207 1.61 7.50 -13.59
N TYR A 208 0.52 8.20 -13.32
CA TYR A 208 -0.86 7.75 -13.58
C TYR A 208 -1.39 8.44 -14.83
N ARG A 209 -2.04 7.68 -15.71
CA ARG A 209 -2.78 8.21 -16.85
C ARG A 209 -4.27 7.90 -16.69
N HIS A 210 -5.12 8.88 -16.90
CA HIS A 210 -6.57 8.77 -16.70
C HIS A 210 -7.34 8.52 -18.00
N GLU A 211 -6.71 8.73 -19.15
CA GLU A 211 -7.28 8.40 -20.44
C GLU A 211 -6.42 7.36 -21.13
N ALA A 212 -7.06 6.42 -21.83
CA ALA A 212 -6.39 5.51 -22.73
C ALA A 212 -5.92 6.31 -23.97
N SER A 213 -4.92 7.17 -23.79
CA SER A 213 -4.24 7.77 -24.92
C SER A 213 -3.48 6.65 -25.62
N ASN A 214 -3.94 6.33 -26.82
CA ASN A 214 -3.28 5.40 -27.72
C ASN A 214 -1.77 5.68 -27.72
N ASP A 215 -1.00 4.74 -27.15
CA ASP A 215 0.38 4.47 -27.47
C ASP A 215 1.38 5.63 -27.61
N LEU A 216 1.63 6.39 -26.55
CA LEU A 216 2.90 7.12 -26.50
C LEU A 216 4.08 6.22 -26.12
N ASP A 217 3.85 5.13 -25.37
CA ASP A 217 4.91 4.18 -25.02
C ASP A 217 5.11 3.07 -26.07
N ALA A 218 4.08 2.71 -26.86
CA ALA A 218 4.25 1.72 -27.94
C ALA A 218 4.91 2.33 -29.18
N ASN A 219 4.84 3.64 -29.35
CA ASN A 219 5.47 4.37 -30.45
C ASN A 219 6.63 5.27 -30.02
N ASP A 220 7.07 5.20 -28.76
CA ASP A 220 8.30 5.86 -28.35
C ASP A 220 9.47 5.20 -29.10
N PRO A 221 10.07 5.85 -30.10
CA PRO A 221 11.17 5.28 -30.86
C PRO A 221 12.36 4.93 -29.95
N GLU A 222 12.50 5.62 -28.81
CA GLU A 222 13.55 5.36 -27.83
C GLU A 222 13.34 4.04 -27.08
N ARG A 223 12.08 3.58 -26.92
CA ARG A 223 11.77 2.28 -26.28
C ARG A 223 11.91 1.11 -27.26
N LYS A 224 11.48 1.27 -28.53
CA LYS A 224 11.64 0.23 -29.56
C LYS A 224 13.10 -0.07 -29.88
N GLU A 225 13.97 0.93 -29.73
CA GLU A 225 15.40 0.77 -29.93
C GLU A 225 16.12 0.20 -28.68
N ALA A 226 15.52 0.30 -27.48
CA ALA A 226 16.07 -0.32 -26.25
C ALA A 226 15.74 -1.82 -26.12
N GLU A 227 14.69 -2.30 -26.79
CA GLU A 227 14.29 -3.72 -26.83
C GLU A 227 14.91 -4.50 -28.01
N GLY A 228 15.53 -3.81 -28.98
CA GLY A 228 16.22 -4.37 -30.14
C GLY A 228 17.73 -4.34 -29.97
N GLU A 229 18.33 -5.48 -29.79
CA GLU A 229 19.73 -5.89 -29.98
C GLU A 229 20.85 -4.93 -29.54
N GLY A 230 21.62 -5.36 -28.54
CA GLY A 230 23.04 -5.05 -28.42
C GLY A 230 23.38 -3.69 -27.84
N GLY A 231 23.57 -3.67 -26.52
CA GLY A 231 24.45 -2.83 -25.75
C GLY A 231 25.20 -1.69 -26.42
N ASP A 232 24.55 -0.56 -26.59
CA ASP A 232 25.28 0.69 -26.68
C ASP A 232 24.58 1.76 -25.81
N GLY A 233 25.35 2.34 -24.94
CA GLY A 233 25.03 3.14 -23.77
C GLY A 233 24.09 4.32 -23.94
N ARG A 234 22.81 4.09 -24.23
CA ARG A 234 21.80 5.13 -24.08
C ARG A 234 21.53 5.38 -22.61
N LYS A 235 21.81 6.56 -22.16
CA LYS A 235 21.56 7.05 -20.81
C LYS A 235 20.06 7.00 -20.54
N SER A 236 19.62 6.16 -19.62
CA SER A 236 18.27 6.25 -19.06
C SER A 236 18.02 7.68 -18.56
N LEU A 237 16.89 8.25 -18.91
CA LEU A 237 16.48 9.57 -18.41
C LEU A 237 16.42 9.54 -16.89
N LEU A 238 16.81 10.63 -16.25
CA LEU A 238 16.60 10.77 -14.81
C LEU A 238 15.09 10.81 -14.50
N PRO A 239 14.63 10.23 -13.37
CA PRO A 239 13.22 10.30 -12.99
C PRO A 239 12.65 11.73 -12.99
N VAL A 240 13.46 12.72 -12.63
CA VAL A 240 13.07 14.14 -12.68
C VAL A 240 12.93 14.68 -14.11
N GLU A 241 13.73 14.21 -15.06
CA GLU A 241 13.59 14.58 -16.48
C GLU A 241 12.27 14.07 -17.04
N ARG A 242 11.95 12.81 -16.75
CA ARG A 242 10.65 12.21 -17.12
C ARG A 242 9.50 12.93 -16.44
N MET A 243 9.61 13.24 -15.15
CA MET A 243 8.62 14.04 -14.42
C MET A 243 8.34 15.39 -15.09
N VAL A 244 9.36 16.12 -15.51
CA VAL A 244 9.20 17.41 -16.17
C VAL A 244 8.57 17.25 -17.56
N LYS A 245 8.99 16.23 -18.32
CA LYS A 245 8.46 15.94 -19.66
C LYS A 245 6.98 15.54 -19.61
N LEU A 246 6.61 14.60 -18.74
CA LEU A 246 5.25 14.07 -18.66
C LEU A 246 4.31 14.97 -17.85
N GLY A 247 4.79 15.60 -16.79
CA GLY A 247 3.97 16.47 -15.93
C GLY A 247 3.51 17.78 -16.60
N SER A 248 3.86 18.01 -17.87
CA SER A 248 3.27 19.07 -18.71
C SER A 248 2.03 18.59 -19.47
N GLN A 249 1.68 17.30 -19.42
CA GLN A 249 0.48 16.73 -20.03
C GLN A 249 -0.66 16.76 -18.99
N ASP A 250 -1.82 17.24 -19.38
CA ASP A 250 -2.96 17.44 -18.46
C ASP A 250 -3.57 16.11 -17.97
N ASP A 251 -3.39 15.03 -18.73
CA ASP A 251 -3.88 13.68 -18.44
C ASP A 251 -2.95 12.86 -17.54
N VAL A 252 -1.75 13.36 -17.21
CA VAL A 252 -0.77 12.67 -16.39
C VAL A 252 -0.73 13.25 -14.98
N LYS A 253 -0.88 12.39 -13.96
CA LYS A 253 -0.67 12.70 -12.55
C LYS A 253 0.57 11.98 -12.03
N ILE A 254 1.37 12.67 -11.23
CA ILE A 254 2.63 12.16 -10.73
C ILE A 254 2.62 12.11 -9.21
N ALA A 255 2.84 10.90 -8.67
CA ALA A 255 2.95 10.72 -7.22
C ALA A 255 4.36 10.29 -6.81
N VAL A 256 4.81 10.82 -5.68
CA VAL A 256 6.02 10.36 -5.01
C VAL A 256 5.66 9.08 -4.25
N GLU A 257 6.12 7.93 -4.75
CA GLU A 257 5.92 6.62 -4.10
C GLU A 257 6.93 6.44 -2.97
N ASN A 258 8.20 6.84 -3.17
CA ASN A 258 9.23 6.82 -2.14
C ASN A 258 9.44 8.21 -1.52
N PRO A 259 8.75 8.58 -0.42
CA PRO A 259 8.91 9.89 0.23
C PRO A 259 10.27 10.06 0.91
N PHE A 260 11.08 9.01 0.99
CA PHE A 260 12.42 9.04 1.58
C PHE A 260 13.52 9.35 0.56
N ALA A 261 13.20 9.29 -0.73
CA ALA A 261 14.16 9.43 -1.82
C ALA A 261 15.02 10.68 -1.69
N TRP A 262 16.33 10.53 -1.94
CA TRP A 262 17.28 11.66 -1.86
C TRP A 262 16.88 12.83 -2.75
N GLN A 263 16.22 12.55 -3.88
CA GLN A 263 15.77 13.51 -4.88
C GLN A 263 14.51 14.27 -4.47
N LEU A 264 13.84 13.91 -3.37
CA LEU A 264 12.56 14.49 -2.96
C LEU A 264 12.53 16.03 -3.00
N PRO A 265 13.53 16.78 -2.47
CA PRO A 265 13.52 18.24 -2.57
C PRO A 265 13.57 18.77 -4.00
N VAL A 266 14.16 18.01 -4.93
CA VAL A 266 14.20 18.34 -6.36
C VAL A 266 12.84 18.09 -7.00
N TRP A 267 12.20 16.97 -6.68
CA TRP A 267 10.87 16.65 -7.19
C TRP A 267 9.83 17.67 -6.74
N LEU A 268 9.83 18.04 -5.46
CA LEU A 268 8.92 19.06 -4.93
C LEU A 268 9.16 20.43 -5.62
N ALA A 269 10.42 20.79 -5.87
CA ALA A 269 10.77 22.03 -6.54
C ALA A 269 10.35 22.09 -8.01
N SER A 270 10.10 20.94 -8.66
CA SER A 270 9.58 20.90 -10.04
C SER A 270 8.17 21.44 -10.16
N GLY A 271 7.37 21.43 -9.07
CA GLY A 271 5.97 21.78 -9.07
C GLY A 271 5.07 20.79 -9.81
N LYS A 272 5.56 19.57 -10.08
CA LYS A 272 4.87 18.52 -10.84
C LYS A 272 4.42 17.32 -9.99
N VAL A 273 4.51 17.42 -8.67
CA VAL A 273 4.05 16.39 -7.75
C VAL A 273 2.57 16.61 -7.45
N ASP A 274 1.72 15.66 -7.82
CA ASP A 274 0.27 15.69 -7.59
C ASP A 274 -0.13 14.90 -6.33
N GLY A 275 0.65 13.90 -5.90
CA GLY A 275 0.37 13.07 -4.74
C GLY A 275 1.63 12.55 -4.05
N VAL A 276 1.51 12.09 -2.82
CA VAL A 276 2.59 11.45 -2.08
C VAL A 276 2.09 10.24 -1.30
N PHE A 277 2.80 9.12 -1.36
CA PHE A 277 2.45 7.97 -0.56
C PHE A 277 2.79 8.21 0.91
N LEU A 278 1.77 8.17 1.74
CA LEU A 278 1.89 8.23 3.19
C LEU A 278 2.01 6.84 3.79
N LEU A 279 1.34 5.86 3.19
CA LEU A 279 1.43 4.45 3.47
C LEU A 279 1.85 3.72 2.19
N GLY A 280 3.00 3.08 2.23
CA GLY A 280 3.59 2.44 1.06
C GLY A 280 4.19 1.08 1.38
N ASP A 281 4.99 0.56 0.48
CA ASP A 281 5.59 -0.77 0.53
C ASP A 281 6.52 -1.00 1.74
N TRP A 282 6.97 0.05 2.39
CA TRP A 282 7.72 0.00 3.66
C TRP A 282 6.87 -0.42 4.88
N LEU A 283 5.54 -0.49 4.73
CA LEU A 283 4.59 -0.95 5.76
C LEU A 283 3.93 -2.24 5.31
N ARG A 284 4.67 -3.34 5.36
CA ARG A 284 4.22 -4.68 4.97
C ARG A 284 4.09 -5.60 6.18
N LEU A 285 3.32 -6.69 6.03
CA LEU A 285 3.20 -7.74 7.05
C LEU A 285 4.49 -8.54 7.25
N ASP A 286 5.44 -8.38 6.36
CA ASP A 286 6.75 -8.96 6.41
C ASP A 286 7.71 -8.04 7.19
N ARG A 287 8.11 -8.45 8.39
CA ARG A 287 8.99 -7.69 9.29
C ARG A 287 10.39 -7.38 8.74
N ARG A 288 10.80 -8.01 7.63
CA ARG A 288 12.17 -7.92 7.11
C ARG A 288 12.42 -6.70 6.23
N VAL A 289 11.40 -5.92 5.93
CA VAL A 289 11.47 -4.88 4.90
C VAL A 289 11.42 -3.46 5.46
N LEU A 290 11.74 -3.27 6.72
CA LEU A 290 11.81 -1.92 7.30
C LEU A 290 13.16 -1.22 7.00
N SER A 291 13.75 -1.45 5.83
CA SER A 291 14.97 -0.76 5.42
C SER A 291 14.67 0.25 4.32
N ILE A 292 14.97 1.51 4.58
CA ILE A 292 15.06 2.53 3.55
C ILE A 292 16.38 2.29 2.83
N THR A 293 16.33 1.57 1.71
CA THR A 293 17.54 1.16 0.97
C THR A 293 18.15 2.29 0.17
N ASP A 294 17.31 3.22 -0.32
CA ASP A 294 17.75 4.41 -1.07
C ASP A 294 16.93 5.63 -0.65
N GLY A 295 17.40 6.30 0.38
CA GLY A 295 16.69 7.47 0.88
C GLY A 295 17.20 7.99 2.22
N ARG A 296 16.64 9.11 2.66
CA ARG A 296 16.93 9.74 3.95
C ARG A 296 16.12 9.08 5.06
N GLY A 297 16.77 8.26 5.86
CA GLY A 297 16.19 7.61 7.02
C GLY A 297 15.84 8.57 8.16
N PRO A 298 15.10 8.09 9.18
CA PRO A 298 14.82 8.87 10.37
C PRO A 298 16.13 9.17 11.14
N PRO A 299 16.20 10.31 11.83
CA PRO A 299 17.36 10.62 12.67
C PRO A 299 17.59 9.54 13.73
N GLY A 300 18.84 9.11 13.92
CA GLY A 300 19.17 8.10 14.92
C GLY A 300 18.89 6.66 14.50
N ALA A 301 19.02 6.34 13.22
CA ALA A 301 18.67 5.08 12.56
C ALA A 301 19.17 3.76 13.22
N GLY A 302 20.01 3.79 14.24
CA GLY A 302 20.47 2.60 14.97
C GLY A 302 19.58 2.15 16.15
N LYS A 303 18.54 2.91 16.50
CA LYS A 303 17.66 2.64 17.67
C LYS A 303 16.18 2.87 17.39
N VAL A 304 15.74 2.60 16.18
CA VAL A 304 14.41 2.97 15.71
C VAL A 304 13.45 1.78 15.91
N GLY A 305 12.41 1.97 16.70
CA GLY A 305 11.37 0.96 16.88
C GLY A 305 10.55 0.72 15.59
N ASN A 306 9.79 -0.35 15.56
CA ASN A 306 9.03 -0.82 14.39
C ASN A 306 8.08 0.23 13.77
N LYS A 307 7.63 1.23 14.56
CA LYS A 307 6.75 2.33 14.10
C LYS A 307 7.49 3.52 13.50
N ALA A 308 8.81 3.56 13.57
CA ALA A 308 9.57 4.77 13.27
C ALA A 308 9.55 5.17 11.79
N ILE A 309 9.52 4.22 10.87
CA ILE A 309 9.49 4.52 9.44
C ILE A 309 8.16 5.19 9.06
N GLY A 310 7.03 4.65 9.54
CA GLY A 310 5.73 5.29 9.30
C GLY A 310 5.64 6.69 9.91
N ARG A 311 6.12 6.86 11.14
CA ARG A 311 6.20 8.20 11.77
C ARG A 311 7.15 9.16 11.04
N TRP A 312 8.17 8.63 10.40
CA TRP A 312 9.09 9.43 9.59
C TRP A 312 8.43 9.87 8.28
N ALA A 313 7.69 9.00 7.60
CA ALA A 313 6.88 9.36 6.45
C ALA A 313 5.88 10.48 6.79
N GLU A 314 5.13 10.33 7.89
CA GLU A 314 4.26 11.40 8.41
C GLU A 314 5.00 12.72 8.61
N LYS A 315 6.16 12.69 9.27
CA LYS A 315 6.92 13.91 9.55
C LYS A 315 7.42 14.59 8.28
N ILE A 316 7.84 13.83 7.28
CA ILE A 316 8.19 14.36 5.96
C ILE A 316 6.96 15.03 5.35
N TYR A 317 5.81 14.36 5.37
CA TYR A 317 4.57 14.89 4.84
C TYR A 317 4.15 16.19 5.53
N TRP A 318 4.20 16.26 6.86
CA TRP A 318 3.90 17.49 7.59
C TRP A 318 4.85 18.66 7.26
N ASN A 319 6.13 18.37 7.00
CA ASN A 319 7.05 19.39 6.50
C ASN A 319 6.68 19.85 5.08
N MET A 320 6.12 18.98 4.21
CA MET A 320 5.59 19.41 2.92
C MET A 320 4.43 20.38 3.11
N LEU A 321 3.46 20.04 3.98
CA LEU A 321 2.31 20.90 4.29
C LEU A 321 2.75 22.24 4.88
N ASP A 322 3.68 22.24 5.83
CA ASP A 322 4.24 23.44 6.46
C ASP A 322 5.18 24.23 5.54
N ALA A 323 5.61 23.65 4.42
CA ALA A 323 6.29 24.37 3.33
C ALA A 323 5.30 24.90 2.26
N GLY A 324 3.99 24.80 2.52
CA GLY A 324 2.93 25.35 1.68
C GLY A 324 2.56 24.50 0.47
N PHE A 325 2.88 23.20 0.47
CA PHE A 325 2.42 22.28 -0.57
C PHE A 325 1.01 21.78 -0.23
N ARG A 326 0.17 21.69 -1.27
CA ARG A 326 -1.15 21.08 -1.20
C ARG A 326 -1.12 19.78 -2.02
N ILE A 327 -0.53 18.76 -1.45
CA ILE A 327 -0.35 17.46 -2.08
C ILE A 327 -1.15 16.44 -1.26
N PRO A 328 -2.16 15.75 -1.85
CA PRO A 328 -2.93 14.73 -1.14
C PRO A 328 -2.09 13.50 -0.81
N PRO A 329 -2.39 12.83 0.32
CA PRO A 329 -1.77 11.56 0.65
C PRO A 329 -2.38 10.44 -0.19
N LEU A 330 -1.54 9.49 -0.61
CA LEU A 330 -1.94 8.25 -1.24
C LEU A 330 -1.54 7.06 -0.36
N ALA A 331 -2.08 5.89 -0.67
CA ALA A 331 -1.73 4.64 -0.02
C ALA A 331 -1.69 3.50 -1.04
N GLY A 332 -0.70 2.62 -0.89
CA GLY A 332 -0.58 1.46 -1.75
C GLY A 332 0.27 0.37 -1.12
N THR A 333 -0.04 -0.88 -1.44
CA THR A 333 0.60 -2.04 -0.81
C THR A 333 2.00 -2.28 -1.35
N GLY A 334 2.24 -2.08 -2.65
CA GLY A 334 3.57 -2.24 -3.26
C GLY A 334 4.14 -3.66 -3.23
N ASP A 335 3.42 -4.65 -2.72
CA ASP A 335 3.84 -6.06 -2.67
C ASP A 335 3.19 -6.85 -3.80
N GLN A 336 3.92 -7.78 -4.37
CA GLN A 336 3.40 -8.72 -5.38
C GLN A 336 2.38 -9.73 -4.80
N GLY A 337 1.90 -9.54 -3.57
CA GLY A 337 0.96 -10.41 -2.88
C GLY A 337 1.59 -11.68 -2.31
N ARG A 338 2.91 -11.69 -2.11
CA ARG A 338 3.64 -12.83 -1.52
C ARG A 338 3.50 -12.91 -0.02
N GLN A 339 3.50 -11.76 0.64
CA GLN A 339 3.43 -11.65 2.10
C GLN A 339 2.27 -10.74 2.53
N THR A 340 2.07 -9.62 1.83
CA THR A 340 1.05 -8.63 2.13
C THR A 340 -0.08 -8.75 1.10
N PRO A 341 -1.33 -8.86 1.52
CA PRO A 341 -2.46 -8.91 0.59
C PRO A 341 -2.65 -7.55 -0.11
N VAL A 342 -3.21 -7.57 -1.31
CA VAL A 342 -3.61 -6.34 -2.02
C VAL A 342 -4.58 -5.52 -1.16
N GLY A 343 -4.43 -4.20 -1.19
CA GLY A 343 -5.27 -3.31 -0.37
C GLY A 343 -4.96 -3.34 1.13
N TYR A 344 -3.82 -3.89 1.56
CA TYR A 344 -3.38 -3.77 2.95
C TYR A 344 -3.13 -2.32 3.35
N ASN A 345 -2.32 -1.60 2.56
CA ASN A 345 -2.28 -0.15 2.58
C ASN A 345 -3.27 0.34 1.53
N ARG A 346 -4.32 1.04 1.95
CA ARG A 346 -5.40 1.48 1.07
C ARG A 346 -5.83 2.90 1.32
N LEU A 347 -6.39 3.51 0.30
CA LEU A 347 -7.02 4.81 0.36
C LEU A 347 -8.54 4.62 0.32
N TYR A 348 -9.25 5.18 1.27
CA TYR A 348 -10.70 5.36 1.16
C TYR A 348 -10.98 6.75 0.63
N VAL A 349 -11.76 6.83 -0.43
CA VAL A 349 -12.16 8.08 -1.06
C VAL A 349 -13.63 8.33 -0.75
N GLY A 350 -13.92 9.50 -0.18
CA GLY A 350 -15.27 9.93 0.17
C GLY A 350 -15.85 10.86 -0.89
N LYS A 351 -17.16 10.80 -1.08
CA LYS A 351 -17.92 11.74 -1.90
C LYS A 351 -18.78 12.61 -0.99
N PRO A 352 -18.82 13.94 -1.20
CA PRO A 352 -19.68 14.79 -0.38
C PRO A 352 -21.13 14.31 -0.40
N PRO A 353 -21.81 14.22 0.75
CA PRO A 353 -23.22 13.93 0.78
C PRO A 353 -23.98 15.00 -0.01
N ARG A 354 -24.92 14.58 -0.85
CA ARG A 354 -25.75 15.49 -1.63
C ARG A 354 -27.12 15.65 -0.96
N ASP A 355 -27.53 16.90 -0.79
CA ASP A 355 -28.90 17.22 -0.46
C ASP A 355 -29.76 17.15 -1.73
N TYR A 356 -30.69 16.21 -1.77
CA TYR A 356 -31.72 16.16 -2.79
C TYR A 356 -33.00 16.78 -2.23
N ASN A 357 -33.27 18.04 -2.58
CA ASN A 357 -34.53 18.76 -2.28
C ASN A 357 -34.83 19.01 -0.79
N GLY A 358 -33.84 19.32 0.03
CA GLY A 358 -34.05 19.64 1.45
C GLY A 358 -34.34 18.43 2.34
N GLY A 359 -34.08 17.23 1.85
CA GLY A 359 -34.16 15.98 2.61
C GLY A 359 -32.90 15.68 3.40
N PRO A 360 -32.88 14.60 4.20
CA PRO A 360 -31.66 14.18 4.89
C PRO A 360 -30.54 13.91 3.91
N LEU A 361 -29.32 14.42 4.22
CA LEU A 361 -28.12 14.18 3.43
C LEU A 361 -27.92 12.68 3.23
N LYS A 362 -28.00 12.22 1.99
CA LYS A 362 -27.68 10.82 1.64
C LYS A 362 -26.21 10.74 1.26
N ALA A 363 -25.51 9.78 1.85
CA ALA A 363 -24.18 9.40 1.39
C ALA A 363 -24.28 9.05 -0.10
N THR A 364 -23.41 9.65 -0.91
CA THR A 364 -23.27 9.33 -2.33
C THR A 364 -21.99 8.57 -2.52
N ARG A 365 -22.02 7.46 -3.23
CA ARG A 365 -20.81 6.71 -3.56
C ARG A 365 -20.18 7.20 -4.85
N VAL A 366 -18.93 6.90 -5.02
CA VAL A 366 -18.21 7.06 -6.29
C VAL A 366 -18.74 6.01 -7.28
N GLU A 367 -19.02 6.40 -8.51
CA GLU A 367 -19.67 5.56 -9.52
C GLU A 367 -18.71 5.11 -10.66
N SER A 368 -17.50 5.69 -10.71
CA SER A 368 -16.51 5.33 -11.71
C SER A 368 -15.08 5.46 -11.18
N GLU A 369 -14.15 4.78 -11.82
CA GLU A 369 -12.71 4.90 -11.56
C GLU A 369 -12.23 6.35 -11.68
N LEU A 370 -12.63 7.04 -12.75
CA LEU A 370 -12.26 8.44 -12.98
C LEU A 370 -12.76 9.35 -11.85
N GLU A 371 -13.98 9.14 -11.38
CA GLU A 371 -14.53 9.89 -10.25
C GLU A 371 -13.76 9.61 -8.95
N TRP A 372 -13.37 8.35 -8.74
CA TRP A 372 -12.53 7.95 -7.61
C TRP A 372 -11.20 8.70 -7.62
N TRP A 373 -10.50 8.68 -8.75
CA TRP A 373 -9.23 9.38 -8.88
C TRP A 373 -9.36 10.90 -8.75
N ASN A 374 -10.41 11.49 -9.32
CA ASN A 374 -10.67 12.92 -9.18
C ASN A 374 -10.89 13.33 -7.71
N ALA A 375 -11.56 12.49 -6.92
CA ALA A 375 -11.72 12.75 -5.50
C ALA A 375 -10.41 12.49 -4.71
N ALA A 376 -9.63 11.46 -5.06
CA ALA A 376 -8.33 11.20 -4.48
C ALA A 376 -7.36 12.37 -4.69
N TRP A 377 -7.26 12.90 -5.92
CA TRP A 377 -6.40 14.05 -6.24
C TRP A 377 -6.87 15.37 -5.57
N LYS A 378 -8.15 15.47 -5.22
CA LYS A 378 -8.67 16.56 -4.38
C LYS A 378 -8.39 16.37 -2.89
N GLY A 379 -7.87 15.22 -2.49
CA GLY A 379 -7.66 14.88 -1.09
C GLY A 379 -8.95 14.57 -0.31
N GLN A 380 -10.04 14.20 -0.99
CA GLN A 380 -11.27 13.73 -0.32
C GLN A 380 -11.08 12.30 0.17
N SER A 381 -10.09 12.08 1.02
CA SER A 381 -9.59 10.72 1.28
C SER A 381 -9.03 10.51 2.69
N VAL A 382 -8.93 9.23 3.03
CA VAL A 382 -8.26 8.71 4.23
C VAL A 382 -7.31 7.59 3.81
N ALA A 383 -6.03 7.71 4.13
CA ALA A 383 -5.06 6.64 3.97
C ALA A 383 -5.07 5.76 5.22
N THR A 384 -5.14 4.43 5.05
CA THR A 384 -5.20 3.48 6.18
C THR A 384 -4.55 2.14 5.86
N ASN A 385 -4.06 1.48 6.91
CA ASN A 385 -3.72 0.05 6.91
C ASN A 385 -4.35 -0.69 8.11
N GLY A 386 -5.45 -0.15 8.65
CA GLY A 386 -6.19 -0.79 9.74
C GLY A 386 -7.43 -0.02 10.16
N PRO A 387 -7.33 1.11 10.89
CA PRO A 387 -8.48 1.88 11.34
C PRO A 387 -9.29 2.47 10.18
N LEU A 388 -10.61 2.56 10.35
CA LEU A 388 -11.55 3.11 9.36
C LEU A 388 -12.12 4.41 9.88
N LEU A 389 -11.75 5.53 9.25
CA LEU A 389 -12.17 6.86 9.63
C LEU A 389 -13.16 7.42 8.63
N ARG A 390 -14.19 8.09 9.12
CA ARG A 390 -15.14 8.91 8.36
C ARG A 390 -15.12 10.32 8.96
N PRO A 391 -14.06 11.09 8.68
CA PRO A 391 -13.82 12.36 9.31
C PRO A 391 -14.46 13.51 8.56
N MET A 392 -14.95 14.52 9.30
CA MET A 392 -15.42 15.80 8.79
C MET A 392 -14.82 16.93 9.61
N LEU A 393 -14.62 18.07 8.98
CA LEU A 393 -14.23 19.31 9.67
C LEU A 393 -15.12 20.45 9.16
N GLY A 394 -15.87 21.10 10.06
CA GLY A 394 -16.84 22.13 9.69
C GLY A 394 -17.83 21.64 8.62
N GLY A 395 -18.28 20.39 8.71
CA GLY A 395 -19.18 19.77 7.74
C GLY A 395 -18.57 19.50 6.36
N GLN A 396 -17.25 19.58 6.20
CA GLN A 396 -16.55 19.36 4.93
C GLN A 396 -15.67 18.12 4.98
N LEU A 397 -15.58 17.38 3.85
CA LEU A 397 -14.62 16.30 3.68
C LEU A 397 -13.17 16.82 3.69
N PRO A 398 -12.17 15.93 3.94
CA PRO A 398 -10.77 16.26 3.74
C PRO A 398 -10.51 16.85 2.34
N GLY A 399 -9.42 17.60 2.18
CA GLY A 399 -9.08 18.31 0.95
C GLY A 399 -9.75 19.68 0.79
N HIS A 400 -10.77 19.99 1.60
CA HIS A 400 -11.44 21.29 1.56
C HIS A 400 -10.51 22.43 2.01
N VAL A 401 -10.70 23.61 1.39
CA VAL A 401 -9.96 24.83 1.72
C VAL A 401 -10.92 25.84 2.35
N PHE A 402 -10.76 26.06 3.64
CA PHE A 402 -11.45 27.15 4.36
C PHE A 402 -10.73 28.46 4.10
N LYS A 403 -11.49 29.50 3.76
CA LYS A 403 -10.97 30.85 3.50
C LYS A 403 -11.44 31.81 4.57
N ALA A 404 -10.53 32.67 5.05
CA ALA A 404 -10.81 33.68 6.06
C ALA A 404 -10.10 35.00 5.74
N ARG A 405 -10.58 36.06 6.34
CA ARG A 405 -9.95 37.39 6.30
C ARG A 405 -9.02 37.57 7.50
N PRO A 406 -8.03 38.49 7.40
CA PRO A 406 -7.20 38.83 8.53
C PRO A 406 -8.04 39.29 9.74
N GLY A 407 -7.69 38.78 10.92
CA GLY A 407 -8.40 39.11 12.17
C GLY A 407 -9.66 38.27 12.44
N GLU A 408 -10.12 37.48 11.48
CA GLU A 408 -11.18 36.50 11.72
C GLU A 408 -10.65 35.31 12.53
N VAL A 409 -11.56 34.63 13.24
CA VAL A 409 -11.29 33.37 13.90
C VAL A 409 -12.24 32.33 13.31
N LEU A 410 -11.68 31.32 12.63
CA LEU A 410 -12.47 30.20 12.19
C LEU A 410 -12.61 29.17 13.31
N VAL A 411 -13.86 28.84 13.65
CA VAL A 411 -14.18 27.78 14.61
C VAL A 411 -14.69 26.58 13.82
N LEU A 412 -13.85 25.57 13.69
CA LEU A 412 -14.12 24.41 12.84
C LEU A 412 -14.37 23.17 13.71
N GLN A 413 -15.62 22.74 13.76
CA GLN A 413 -16.00 21.53 14.50
C GLN A 413 -15.43 20.31 13.81
N ALA A 414 -14.64 19.53 14.55
CA ALA A 414 -14.14 18.23 14.09
C ALA A 414 -15.16 17.15 14.44
N GLU A 415 -15.46 16.31 13.48
CA GLU A 415 -16.39 15.18 13.59
C GLU A 415 -15.69 13.91 13.13
N LEU A 416 -15.89 12.80 13.83
CA LEU A 416 -15.27 11.54 13.51
C LEU A 416 -16.20 10.38 13.84
N GLN A 417 -16.44 9.53 12.84
CA GLN A 417 -16.92 8.18 13.06
C GLN A 417 -15.72 7.23 12.85
N LEU A 418 -15.59 6.23 13.73
CA LEU A 418 -14.46 5.34 13.78
C LEU A 418 -14.91 3.89 13.92
N ALA A 419 -14.33 3.00 13.10
CA ALA A 419 -14.35 1.57 13.32
C ALA A 419 -12.90 1.04 13.29
N VAL A 420 -12.54 0.16 14.21
CA VAL A 420 -11.18 -0.37 14.33
C VAL A 420 -11.19 -1.76 14.97
N ARG A 421 -10.34 -2.65 14.47
CA ARG A 421 -10.16 -4.00 15.03
C ARG A 421 -9.08 -4.05 16.10
N ASP A 422 -8.00 -3.32 15.86
CA ASP A 422 -6.83 -3.34 16.74
C ASP A 422 -7.02 -2.36 17.89
N PRO A 423 -6.44 -2.62 19.07
CA PRO A 423 -6.41 -1.65 20.15
C PRO A 423 -5.79 -0.33 19.69
N VAL A 424 -6.45 0.78 19.99
CA VAL A 424 -6.00 2.12 19.65
C VAL A 424 -4.99 2.62 20.68
N GLU A 425 -3.84 3.10 20.20
CA GLU A 425 -2.86 3.76 21.06
C GLU A 425 -3.33 5.18 21.39
N TYR A 426 -3.70 5.94 20.35
CA TYR A 426 -4.30 7.26 20.48
C TYR A 426 -5.06 7.68 19.23
N LEU A 427 -6.03 8.56 19.43
CA LEU A 427 -6.75 9.33 18.43
C LEU A 427 -6.30 10.79 18.56
N GLU A 428 -5.94 11.43 17.46
CA GLU A 428 -5.41 12.78 17.49
C GLU A 428 -5.99 13.66 16.38
N VAL A 429 -6.27 14.91 16.76
CA VAL A 429 -6.45 16.03 15.83
C VAL A 429 -5.14 16.79 15.78
N ILE A 430 -4.55 16.88 14.61
CA ILE A 430 -3.27 17.58 14.38
C ILE A 430 -3.58 18.90 13.68
N HIS A 431 -3.09 19.99 14.24
CA HIS A 431 -3.18 21.32 13.66
C HIS A 431 -1.77 21.91 13.51
N ASN A 432 -1.37 22.21 12.28
CA ASN A 432 -0.06 22.79 11.96
C ASN A 432 1.11 21.98 12.56
N GLY A 433 1.08 20.64 12.40
CA GLY A 433 2.12 19.72 12.89
C GLY A 433 2.21 19.58 14.40
N LYS A 434 1.22 20.10 15.15
CA LYS A 434 1.12 19.97 16.60
C LYS A 434 -0.16 19.20 16.97
N VAL A 435 -0.09 18.38 18.00
CA VAL A 435 -1.28 17.74 18.57
C VAL A 435 -2.18 18.81 19.18
N HIS A 436 -3.34 19.03 18.59
CA HIS A 436 -4.38 19.92 19.10
C HIS A 436 -5.23 19.22 20.15
N TYR A 437 -5.55 17.95 19.89
CA TYR A 437 -6.29 17.09 20.79
C TYR A 437 -5.77 15.65 20.66
N SER A 438 -5.65 14.97 21.79
CA SER A 438 -5.30 13.54 21.85
C SER A 438 -6.15 12.86 22.90
N ALA A 439 -6.72 11.71 22.57
CA ALA A 439 -7.44 10.86 23.49
C ALA A 439 -7.20 9.38 23.18
N ARG A 440 -7.37 8.55 24.18
CA ARG A 440 -7.55 7.12 24.01
C ARG A 440 -8.99 6.84 23.57
N LEU A 441 -9.23 5.66 23.01
CA LEU A 441 -10.56 5.32 22.50
C LEU A 441 -11.62 5.30 23.61
N ASP A 442 -11.28 4.80 24.79
CA ASP A 442 -12.15 4.79 25.96
C ASP A 442 -12.46 6.20 26.48
N GLU A 443 -11.48 7.09 26.49
CA GLU A 443 -11.66 8.51 26.84
C GLU A 443 -12.57 9.22 25.82
N PHE A 444 -12.34 8.99 24.54
CA PHE A 444 -13.16 9.52 23.46
C PHE A 444 -14.62 9.03 23.54
N ALA A 445 -14.83 7.72 23.79
CA ALA A 445 -16.15 7.15 23.99
C ALA A 445 -16.85 7.71 25.25
N ALA A 446 -16.12 7.84 26.36
CA ALA A 446 -16.63 8.45 27.59
C ALA A 446 -17.04 9.92 27.42
N ALA A 447 -16.34 10.65 26.54
CA ALA A 447 -16.69 12.03 26.15
C ALA A 447 -17.86 12.09 25.13
N GLY A 448 -18.54 10.98 24.85
CA GLY A 448 -19.66 10.91 23.91
C GLY A 448 -19.23 11.01 22.44
N GLY A 449 -17.98 10.69 22.13
CA GLY A 449 -17.47 10.72 20.74
C GLY A 449 -17.27 12.14 20.19
N VAL A 450 -17.27 13.17 21.04
CA VAL A 450 -17.12 14.56 20.62
C VAL A 450 -15.64 14.94 20.57
N LEU A 451 -15.22 15.58 19.47
CA LEU A 451 -13.89 16.16 19.32
C LEU A 451 -13.96 17.68 19.57
N PRO A 452 -12.96 18.28 20.25
CA PRO A 452 -12.90 19.72 20.40
C PRO A 452 -12.80 20.45 19.05
N PRO A 453 -13.41 21.64 18.92
CA PRO A 453 -13.30 22.42 17.70
C PRO A 453 -11.87 22.97 17.53
N VAL A 454 -11.45 23.12 16.27
CA VAL A 454 -10.20 23.76 15.92
C VAL A 454 -10.45 25.26 15.72
N ASN A 455 -9.78 26.09 16.53
CA ASN A 455 -9.83 27.53 16.41
C ASN A 455 -8.61 28.02 15.61
N ALA A 456 -8.83 28.40 14.36
CA ALA A 456 -7.76 28.90 13.49
C ALA A 456 -7.79 30.44 13.38
N LYS A 457 -6.62 31.03 13.58
CA LYS A 457 -6.37 32.51 13.49
C LYS A 457 -5.34 32.83 12.42
N GLU A 458 -4.73 31.83 11.82
CA GLU A 458 -3.70 31.94 10.80
C GLU A 458 -3.84 30.81 9.78
N SER A 459 -3.20 30.97 8.63
CA SER A 459 -3.15 29.92 7.60
C SER A 459 -2.50 28.66 8.13
N GLY A 460 -3.04 27.52 7.70
CA GLY A 460 -2.56 26.23 8.18
C GLY A 460 -3.27 25.04 7.58
N TRP A 461 -3.19 23.95 8.29
CA TRP A 461 -3.81 22.69 7.92
C TRP A 461 -4.20 21.86 9.15
N VAL A 462 -5.20 21.04 8.98
CA VAL A 462 -5.70 20.11 10.02
C VAL A 462 -5.75 18.71 9.43
N THR A 463 -5.42 17.70 10.21
CA THR A 463 -5.63 16.29 9.89
C THR A 463 -6.07 15.54 11.14
N ILE A 464 -6.85 14.47 10.94
CA ILE A 464 -7.25 13.55 12.02
C ILE A 464 -6.54 12.22 11.75
N ARG A 465 -5.90 11.67 12.80
CA ARG A 465 -5.24 10.38 12.73
C ARG A 465 -5.61 9.46 13.89
N VAL A 466 -5.58 8.17 13.62
CA VAL A 466 -5.69 7.12 14.63
C VAL A 466 -4.50 6.18 14.47
N VAL A 467 -3.78 5.92 15.56
CA VAL A 467 -2.65 4.99 15.60
C VAL A 467 -2.99 3.84 16.53
N THR A 468 -2.64 2.62 16.12
CA THR A 468 -2.93 1.41 16.90
C THR A 468 -1.72 0.92 17.70
N LEU A 469 -1.98 0.06 18.68
CA LEU A 469 -0.95 -0.63 19.44
C LEU A 469 -0.28 -1.80 18.69
N TYR A 470 -0.56 -1.94 17.37
CA TYR A 470 0.05 -2.97 16.56
C TYR A 470 1.58 -2.94 16.67
N GLU A 471 2.19 -4.09 16.99
CA GLU A 471 3.60 -4.12 17.39
C GLU A 471 4.57 -4.25 16.21
N ASP A 472 4.13 -4.85 15.10
CA ASP A 472 5.03 -5.24 14.03
C ASP A 472 5.50 -4.05 13.18
N HIS A 473 4.62 -3.05 12.96
CA HIS A 473 4.93 -1.82 12.24
C HIS A 473 3.89 -0.73 12.54
N PHE A 474 4.07 0.44 11.94
CA PHE A 474 3.13 1.57 12.05
C PHE A 474 1.80 1.22 11.36
N ARG A 475 0.77 0.94 12.18
CA ARG A 475 -0.59 0.69 11.71
C ARG A 475 -1.48 1.84 12.15
N ALA A 476 -1.95 2.60 11.17
CA ALA A 476 -2.63 3.85 11.40
C ALA A 476 -3.63 4.18 10.29
N ALA A 477 -4.47 5.17 10.55
CA ALA A 477 -5.23 5.86 9.53
C ALA A 477 -5.06 7.37 9.70
N MET A 478 -5.00 8.08 8.57
CA MET A 478 -4.86 9.52 8.54
C MET A 478 -5.75 10.11 7.44
N SER A 479 -6.54 11.13 7.78
CA SER A 479 -7.26 11.92 6.79
C SER A 479 -6.28 12.70 5.91
N ALA A 480 -6.63 12.95 4.65
CA ALA A 480 -6.00 14.05 3.94
C ALA A 480 -6.25 15.37 4.70
N PRO A 481 -5.40 16.38 4.51
CA PRO A 481 -5.53 17.64 5.23
C PRO A 481 -6.76 18.45 4.79
N TRP A 482 -7.37 19.15 5.74
CA TRP A 482 -8.11 20.36 5.45
C TRP A 482 -7.13 21.53 5.47
N TYR A 483 -7.30 22.47 4.56
CA TYR A 483 -6.46 23.64 4.46
C TYR A 483 -7.21 24.87 4.95
N ILE A 484 -6.50 25.78 5.59
CA ILE A 484 -7.02 27.05 6.10
C ILE A 484 -6.17 28.16 5.49
N GLU A 485 -6.80 29.13 4.85
CA GLU A 485 -6.13 30.21 4.16
C GLU A 485 -6.70 31.55 4.55
N PHE A 486 -5.85 32.33 5.16
CA PHE A 486 -6.08 33.77 5.36
C PHE A 486 -5.48 34.51 4.17
N GLU A 487 -6.28 35.39 3.54
CA GLU A 487 -5.92 36.11 2.31
C GLU A 487 -5.49 35.22 1.12
N GLY A 488 -5.92 33.96 1.11
CA GLY A 488 -5.54 33.01 0.06
C GLY A 488 -4.08 32.57 0.11
N GLN A 489 -3.37 32.82 1.21
CA GLN A 489 -1.97 32.44 1.38
C GLN A 489 -1.85 31.12 2.14
N PRO A 490 -1.07 30.14 1.64
CA PRO A 490 -0.77 28.94 2.38
C PRO A 490 0.21 29.23 3.54
N ARG A 491 0.21 28.37 4.55
CA ARG A 491 1.22 28.41 5.61
C ARG A 491 2.59 28.00 5.05
N VAL A 492 3.61 28.82 5.31
CA VAL A 492 5.02 28.50 5.00
C VAL A 492 5.87 28.78 6.24
N THR A 493 6.55 27.76 6.78
CA THR A 493 7.40 27.91 7.96
C THR A 493 8.88 27.86 7.62
N HIS A 494 9.67 28.68 8.30
CA HIS A 494 11.14 28.67 8.16
C HIS A 494 11.71 27.25 8.42
N LYS A 495 11.22 26.58 9.48
CA LYS A 495 11.68 25.25 9.86
C LYS A 495 11.51 24.21 8.75
N SER A 496 10.38 24.21 8.06
CA SER A 496 10.10 23.24 7.01
C SER A 496 10.80 23.55 5.70
N VAL A 497 10.98 24.81 5.38
CA VAL A 497 11.82 25.22 4.25
C VAL A 497 13.29 24.80 4.49
N GLU A 498 13.82 25.05 5.69
CA GLU A 498 15.20 24.68 6.04
C GLU A 498 15.38 23.16 6.09
N PHE A 499 14.37 22.40 6.52
CA PHE A 499 14.38 20.93 6.46
C PHE A 499 14.64 20.40 5.04
N PHE A 500 13.98 20.97 4.03
CA PHE A 500 14.20 20.57 2.63
C PHE A 500 15.47 21.16 2.02
N ARG A 501 15.88 22.34 2.44
CA ARG A 501 17.19 22.91 2.02
C ARG A 501 18.35 22.07 2.50
N GLN A 502 18.32 21.63 3.77
CA GLN A 502 19.33 20.73 4.31
C GLN A 502 19.30 19.38 3.58
N TRP A 503 18.12 18.84 3.27
CA TRP A 503 18.00 17.60 2.50
C TRP A 503 18.58 17.74 1.09
N LEU A 504 18.33 18.88 0.42
CA LEU A 504 18.93 19.17 -0.88
C LEU A 504 20.46 19.23 -0.80
N SER A 505 21.02 19.85 0.26
CA SER A 505 22.45 19.89 0.50
C SER A 505 23.05 18.47 0.71
N ASP A 506 22.39 17.65 1.53
CA ASP A 506 22.79 16.26 1.75
C ASP A 506 22.77 15.46 0.43
N TYR A 507 21.80 15.72 -0.44
CA TYR A 507 21.71 15.10 -1.77
C TYR A 507 22.84 15.58 -2.69
N GLU A 508 23.14 16.88 -2.72
CA GLU A 508 24.27 17.44 -3.48
C GLU A 508 25.60 16.81 -3.09
N ASP A 509 25.84 16.58 -1.80
CA ASP A 509 27.06 15.93 -1.32
C ASP A 509 27.16 14.48 -1.80
N ARG A 510 26.05 13.78 -1.91
CA ARG A 510 26.02 12.42 -2.50
C ARG A 510 26.30 12.45 -4.00
N LEU A 511 25.78 13.43 -4.73
CA LEU A 511 26.02 13.57 -6.17
C LEU A 511 27.49 13.78 -6.51
N LYS A 512 28.29 14.40 -5.62
CA LYS A 512 29.73 14.58 -5.81
C LYS A 512 30.52 13.26 -5.87
N GLN A 513 29.90 12.16 -5.44
CA GLN A 513 30.50 10.82 -5.49
C GLN A 513 30.24 10.10 -6.83
N LEU A 514 29.36 10.65 -7.69
CA LEU A 514 29.03 10.09 -8.99
C LEU A 514 30.13 10.40 -10.03
N PRO A 515 30.23 9.58 -11.11
CA PRO A 515 31.04 9.91 -12.26
C PRO A 515 30.66 11.27 -12.86
N ALA A 516 31.65 12.02 -13.36
CA ALA A 516 31.44 13.39 -13.84
C ALA A 516 30.32 13.53 -14.88
N ALA A 517 30.19 12.56 -15.78
CA ALA A 517 29.15 12.57 -16.81
C ALA A 517 27.73 12.38 -16.23
N GLU A 518 27.59 11.58 -15.18
CA GLU A 518 26.34 11.36 -14.46
C GLU A 518 25.99 12.57 -13.61
N LEU A 519 26.95 13.10 -12.86
CA LEU A 519 26.79 14.33 -12.09
C LEU A 519 26.24 15.48 -12.95
N GLN A 520 26.76 15.67 -14.16
CA GLN A 520 26.34 16.74 -15.06
C GLN A 520 24.84 16.68 -15.43
N SER A 521 24.25 15.49 -15.52
CA SER A 521 22.81 15.34 -15.79
C SER A 521 21.93 15.85 -14.64
N HIS A 522 22.41 15.79 -13.39
CA HIS A 522 21.67 16.28 -12.20
C HIS A 522 21.75 17.81 -12.02
N VAL A 523 22.83 18.44 -12.49
CA VAL A 523 23.16 19.87 -12.23
C VAL A 523 22.01 20.83 -12.55
N PRO A 524 21.33 20.75 -13.71
CA PRO A 524 20.24 21.69 -14.03
C PRO A 524 19.10 21.65 -13.01
N PHE A 525 18.71 20.45 -12.57
CA PHE A 525 17.60 20.22 -11.65
C PHE A 525 17.93 20.65 -10.23
N VAL A 526 19.13 20.33 -9.77
CA VAL A 526 19.64 20.77 -8.45
C VAL A 526 19.74 22.30 -8.38
N ARG A 527 20.22 22.96 -9.45
CA ARG A 527 20.27 24.43 -9.53
C ARG A 527 18.87 25.04 -9.49
N ALA A 528 17.92 24.46 -10.22
CA ALA A 528 16.52 24.89 -10.21
C ALA A 528 15.90 24.73 -8.81
N ALA A 529 16.12 23.57 -8.16
CA ALA A 529 15.65 23.30 -6.82
C ALA A 529 16.22 24.28 -5.79
N ARG A 530 17.53 24.57 -5.84
CA ARG A 530 18.16 25.56 -4.95
C ARG A 530 17.52 26.95 -5.10
N LYS A 531 17.28 27.39 -6.34
CA LYS A 531 16.58 28.66 -6.62
C LYS A 531 15.15 28.65 -6.10
N PHE A 532 14.44 27.54 -6.25
CA PHE A 532 13.08 27.38 -5.74
C PHE A 532 13.04 27.50 -4.21
N TRP A 533 13.87 26.72 -3.49
CA TRP A 533 13.88 26.74 -2.02
C TRP A 533 14.38 28.08 -1.43
N THR A 534 15.25 28.80 -2.14
CA THR A 534 15.64 30.18 -1.75
C THR A 534 14.44 31.11 -1.82
N ARG A 535 13.69 31.12 -2.93
CA ARG A 535 12.47 31.93 -3.06
C ARG A 535 11.39 31.50 -2.05
N LYS A 536 11.31 30.19 -1.75
CA LYS A 536 10.36 29.68 -0.77
C LYS A 536 10.66 30.18 0.65
N ALA A 537 11.94 30.39 0.96
CA ALA A 537 12.36 31.00 2.23
C ALA A 537 11.94 32.47 2.38
N GLU A 538 11.79 33.18 1.27
CA GLU A 538 11.29 34.57 1.26
C GLU A 538 9.77 34.65 1.50
N GLN A 539 9.03 33.55 1.29
CA GLN A 539 7.58 33.44 1.49
C GLN A 539 7.18 33.00 2.90
N VAL A 540 8.15 32.86 3.81
CA VAL A 540 7.87 32.44 5.19
C VAL A 540 6.89 33.40 5.85
N THR A 541 5.79 32.83 6.35
CA THR A 541 4.78 33.59 7.11
C THR A 541 5.38 34.00 8.45
N PRO A 542 5.31 35.28 8.87
CA PRO A 542 5.74 35.67 10.20
C PRO A 542 4.99 34.86 11.26
N ASN A 543 5.72 34.37 12.27
CA ASN A 543 5.13 33.64 13.41
C ASN A 543 4.26 34.59 14.26
#